data_67555effcc6d658ff57dff5eeacbc602
#
_entry.id   67555effcc6d658ff57dff5eeacbc602
#
_cell.length_a   1.000
_cell.length_b   1.000
_cell.length_c   1.000
_cell.angle_alpha   90.00
_cell.angle_beta   90.00
_cell.angle_gamma   90.00
#
_symmetry.space_group_name_H-M   'P 1'
#
loop_
_entity.id
_entity.type
_entity.pdbx_description
1 polymer ?
#
loop_
_entity_poly.entity_id
_entity_poly.type
_entity_poly.pdbx_seq_one_letter_code
_entity_poly.pdbx_strand_id
1 'polypeptide(L)'
;KCRESVWKYKGMWEQFSDVVGFWADMEHPYITYENDFIESEWWALKEIWKKGLLYEGYKVVPYCPRCGTALSSHEVAQGYKRVEETSAVVRFKVKGAENTYLTAWTTTPWTLPSNVALCVNPDDDYVKLTFEGDTYYMAGALVESIFGGKEEKPVIVETMKGSALEYMEYEPLYDVEREGAKFHYVVCDSYVTMSDGTGIVH
;
A
#
# COMPACT_ATOMS: atom_id res chain seq x y z
N LYS A 1 34.51 -8.72 15.91
CA LYS A 1 33.37 -9.23 16.71
C LYS A 1 32.50 -10.20 15.92
N CYS A 2 31.89 -9.83 14.74
CA CYS A 2 31.01 -10.75 13.99
C CYS A 2 31.72 -12.03 13.54
N ARG A 3 32.92 -11.92 12.95
CA ARG A 3 33.72 -13.09 12.53
C ARG A 3 34.12 -14.00 13.71
N GLU A 4 34.44 -13.44 14.85
CA GLU A 4 34.75 -14.20 16.06
C GLU A 4 33.52 -14.88 16.66
N SER A 5 32.36 -14.20 16.61
CA SER A 5 31.11 -14.73 17.13
C SER A 5 30.62 -15.98 16.38
N VAL A 6 30.86 -16.06 15.07
CA VAL A 6 30.47 -17.22 14.24
C VAL A 6 31.14 -18.50 14.75
N TRP A 7 32.40 -18.43 15.14
CA TRP A 7 33.18 -19.60 15.58
C TRP A 7 32.90 -20.04 17.01
N LYS A 8 32.28 -19.18 17.82
CA LYS A 8 32.01 -19.48 19.24
C LYS A 8 31.25 -20.78 19.47
N TYR A 9 30.35 -21.14 18.55
CA TYR A 9 29.47 -22.29 18.70
C TYR A 9 29.80 -23.42 17.73
N LYS A 10 30.89 -23.34 16.95
CA LYS A 10 31.25 -24.35 15.95
C LYS A 10 31.31 -25.76 16.56
N GLY A 11 32.06 -25.90 17.65
CA GLY A 11 32.21 -27.23 18.32
C GLY A 11 30.88 -27.81 18.83
N MET A 12 29.93 -26.95 19.25
CA MET A 12 28.62 -27.42 19.65
C MET A 12 27.80 -27.92 18.46
N TRP A 13 27.90 -27.28 17.30
CA TRP A 13 27.26 -27.75 16.06
C TRP A 13 27.86 -29.06 15.56
N GLU A 14 29.17 -29.23 15.61
CA GLU A 14 29.85 -30.48 15.25
C GLU A 14 29.40 -31.63 16.16
N GLN A 15 29.42 -31.40 17.47
CA GLN A 15 28.93 -32.40 18.43
C GLN A 15 27.45 -32.73 18.23
N PHE A 16 26.61 -31.75 17.96
CA PHE A 16 25.19 -31.96 17.67
C PHE A 16 25.02 -32.83 16.40
N SER A 17 25.77 -32.53 15.34
CA SER A 17 25.75 -33.30 14.09
C SER A 17 26.11 -34.77 14.31
N ASP A 18 27.12 -35.05 15.12
CA ASP A 18 27.52 -36.40 15.50
C ASP A 18 26.39 -37.11 16.25
N VAL A 19 25.77 -36.44 17.21
CA VAL A 19 24.68 -37.04 18.02
C VAL A 19 23.47 -37.40 17.19
N VAL A 20 23.09 -36.56 16.20
CA VAL A 20 21.95 -36.85 15.33
C VAL A 20 22.30 -37.75 14.14
N GLY A 21 23.55 -38.14 14.01
CA GLY A 21 24.03 -39.02 12.91
C GLY A 21 24.09 -38.33 11.55
N PHE A 22 24.26 -36.98 11.54
CA PHE A 22 24.43 -36.21 10.30
C PHE A 22 25.92 -36.22 9.91
N TRP A 23 26.24 -36.89 8.83
CA TRP A 23 27.61 -37.01 8.34
C TRP A 23 27.89 -35.98 7.25
N ALA A 24 28.80 -35.08 7.54
CA ALA A 24 29.32 -34.08 6.63
C ALA A 24 30.81 -33.84 6.90
N ASP A 25 31.51 -33.30 5.91
CA ASP A 25 32.89 -32.83 6.09
C ASP A 25 32.91 -31.57 6.95
N MET A 26 33.17 -31.76 8.25
CA MET A 26 33.27 -30.67 9.21
C MET A 26 34.66 -30.03 9.29
N GLU A 27 35.67 -30.69 8.66
CA GLU A 27 37.03 -30.15 8.59
C GLU A 27 37.13 -29.06 7.51
N HIS A 28 36.34 -29.19 6.42
CA HIS A 28 36.28 -28.21 5.32
C HIS A 28 34.88 -27.63 5.18
N PRO A 29 34.39 -26.84 6.18
CA PRO A 29 33.07 -26.30 6.16
C PRO A 29 32.92 -25.15 5.13
N TYR A 30 31.70 -24.90 4.67
CA TYR A 30 31.37 -23.75 3.86
C TYR A 30 31.46 -22.47 4.70
N ILE A 31 32.40 -21.60 4.36
CA ILE A 31 32.65 -20.34 5.06
C ILE A 31 32.34 -19.17 4.15
N THR A 32 31.17 -18.58 4.30
CA THR A 32 30.59 -17.60 3.36
C THR A 32 31.34 -16.25 3.30
N TYR A 33 32.27 -15.97 4.20
CA TYR A 33 33.11 -14.77 4.18
C TYR A 33 34.53 -15.02 3.62
N GLU A 34 34.86 -16.25 3.20
CA GLU A 34 36.14 -16.56 2.57
C GLU A 34 36.10 -16.28 1.07
N ASN A 35 37.27 -15.98 0.49
CA ASN A 35 37.36 -15.57 -0.89
C ASN A 35 36.87 -16.63 -1.86
N ASP A 36 37.16 -17.90 -1.61
CA ASP A 36 36.76 -19.02 -2.48
C ASP A 36 35.24 -19.11 -2.65
N PHE A 37 34.50 -18.88 -1.53
CA PHE A 37 33.04 -18.82 -1.55
C PHE A 37 32.57 -17.59 -2.31
N ILE A 38 33.10 -16.40 -1.99
CA ILE A 38 32.74 -15.12 -2.58
C ILE A 38 33.01 -15.15 -4.09
N GLU A 39 34.12 -15.72 -4.53
CA GLU A 39 34.48 -15.83 -5.94
C GLU A 39 33.50 -16.71 -6.71
N SER A 40 33.11 -17.84 -6.11
CA SER A 40 32.09 -18.75 -6.68
C SER A 40 30.71 -18.07 -6.78
N GLU A 41 30.30 -17.30 -5.79
CA GLU A 41 29.06 -16.53 -5.81
C GLU A 41 29.09 -15.45 -6.91
N TRP A 42 30.18 -14.71 -7.03
CA TRP A 42 30.34 -13.72 -8.09
C TRP A 42 30.36 -14.35 -9.49
N TRP A 43 30.94 -15.53 -9.63
CA TRP A 43 30.86 -16.28 -10.88
C TRP A 43 29.41 -16.62 -11.24
N ALA A 44 28.63 -17.15 -10.30
CA ALA A 44 27.22 -17.46 -10.50
C ALA A 44 26.39 -16.23 -10.90
N LEU A 45 26.55 -15.11 -10.17
CA LEU A 45 25.90 -13.84 -10.49
C LEU A 45 26.28 -13.32 -11.91
N LYS A 46 27.55 -13.46 -12.29
CA LYS A 46 28.03 -13.07 -13.62
C LYS A 46 27.38 -13.92 -14.72
N GLU A 47 27.19 -15.23 -14.50
CA GLU A 47 26.51 -16.08 -15.49
C GLU A 47 25.02 -15.76 -15.60
N ILE A 48 24.36 -15.41 -14.49
CA ILE A 48 22.96 -14.93 -14.47
C ILE A 48 22.85 -13.60 -15.23
N TRP A 49 23.77 -12.67 -14.99
CA TRP A 49 23.80 -11.38 -15.69
C TRP A 49 24.01 -11.53 -17.21
N LYS A 50 24.95 -12.39 -17.63
CA LYS A 50 25.17 -12.67 -19.06
C LYS A 50 23.90 -13.18 -19.77
N LYS A 51 23.02 -13.83 -19.05
CA LYS A 51 21.72 -14.31 -19.56
C LYS A 51 20.63 -13.24 -19.53
N GLY A 52 20.92 -11.99 -19.09
CA GLY A 52 19.94 -10.91 -18.97
C GLY A 52 18.89 -11.11 -17.87
N LEU A 53 19.13 -12.02 -16.94
CA LEU A 53 18.20 -12.33 -15.84
C LEU A 53 18.43 -11.47 -14.60
N LEU A 54 19.54 -10.77 -14.50
CA LEU A 54 19.82 -9.79 -13.46
C LEU A 54 19.62 -8.39 -14.04
N TYR A 55 18.71 -7.62 -13.49
CA TYR A 55 18.34 -6.29 -13.95
C TYR A 55 18.01 -5.38 -12.77
N GLU A 56 18.09 -4.08 -12.97
CA GLU A 56 17.63 -3.08 -12.01
C GLU A 56 16.11 -2.98 -12.06
N GLY A 57 15.45 -3.06 -10.91
CA GLY A 57 14.00 -3.01 -10.80
C GLY A 57 13.55 -2.34 -9.52
N TYR A 58 12.26 -1.98 -9.49
CA TYR A 58 11.62 -1.35 -8.34
C TYR A 58 10.68 -2.33 -7.65
N LYS A 59 10.67 -2.30 -6.34
CA LYS A 59 9.76 -3.10 -5.51
C LYS A 59 9.24 -2.25 -4.36
N VAL A 60 7.92 -2.24 -4.18
CA VAL A 60 7.30 -1.63 -3.00
C VAL A 60 7.59 -2.52 -1.80
N VAL A 61 8.21 -1.94 -0.78
CA VAL A 61 8.53 -2.62 0.47
C VAL A 61 8.16 -1.75 1.67
N PRO A 62 7.73 -2.34 2.80
CA PRO A 62 7.62 -1.61 4.06
C PRO A 62 8.98 -1.03 4.47
N TYR A 63 8.97 0.19 4.99
CA TYR A 63 10.17 0.91 5.37
C TYR A 63 10.03 1.48 6.78
N CYS A 64 11.04 1.31 7.60
CA CYS A 64 11.08 1.89 8.94
C CYS A 64 11.81 3.24 8.92
N PRO A 65 11.11 4.38 9.10
CA PRO A 65 11.76 5.70 9.10
C PRO A 65 12.68 5.91 10.31
N ARG A 66 12.44 5.18 11.40
CA ARG A 66 13.30 5.25 12.61
C ARG A 66 14.64 4.56 12.39
N CYS A 67 14.63 3.38 11.78
CA CYS A 67 15.86 2.59 11.53
C CYS A 67 16.54 3.00 10.23
N GLY A 68 15.82 3.62 9.29
CA GLY A 68 16.32 3.97 7.96
C GLY A 68 16.52 2.75 7.06
N THR A 69 15.76 1.66 7.29
CA THR A 69 15.91 0.38 6.58
C THR A 69 14.59 -0.16 6.07
N ALA A 70 14.64 -0.89 4.96
CA ALA A 70 13.51 -1.71 4.50
C ALA A 70 13.26 -2.86 5.50
N LEU A 71 12.00 -3.24 5.64
CA LEU A 71 11.57 -4.33 6.51
C LEU A 71 11.22 -5.56 5.69
N SER A 72 11.60 -6.73 6.20
CA SER A 72 11.14 -8.00 5.65
C SER A 72 9.66 -8.25 5.96
N SER A 73 9.00 -9.09 5.16
CA SER A 73 7.62 -9.50 5.42
C SER A 73 7.44 -10.17 6.80
N HIS A 74 8.47 -10.89 7.27
CA HIS A 74 8.48 -11.53 8.59
C HIS A 74 8.48 -10.52 9.73
N GLU A 75 9.29 -9.46 9.65
CA GLU A 75 9.32 -8.38 10.64
C GLU A 75 7.97 -7.64 10.68
N VAL A 76 7.40 -7.35 9.52
CA VAL A 76 6.08 -6.69 9.43
C VAL A 76 5.00 -7.57 10.06
N ALA A 77 4.97 -8.86 9.76
CA ALA A 77 3.98 -9.80 10.29
C ALA A 77 3.97 -9.86 11.83
N GLN A 78 5.13 -9.71 12.47
CA GLN A 78 5.23 -9.69 13.94
C GLN A 78 4.79 -8.36 14.57
N GLY A 79 4.69 -7.30 13.79
CA GLY A 79 4.39 -5.94 14.26
C GLY A 79 2.91 -5.58 14.24
N TYR A 80 2.01 -6.43 13.75
CA TYR A 80 0.59 -6.12 13.65
C TYR A 80 -0.06 -5.95 15.02
N LYS A 81 -0.71 -4.83 15.23
CA LYS A 81 -1.54 -4.54 16.40
C LYS A 81 -2.66 -3.57 16.04
N ARG A 82 -3.73 -3.60 16.81
CA ARG A 82 -4.78 -2.58 16.68
C ARG A 82 -4.28 -1.26 17.25
N VAL A 83 -4.46 -0.19 16.47
CA VAL A 83 -4.16 1.18 16.87
C VAL A 83 -5.37 2.06 16.56
N GLU A 84 -5.55 3.14 17.34
CA GLU A 84 -6.52 4.19 17.03
C GLU A 84 -5.80 5.31 16.30
N GLU A 85 -6.34 5.69 15.15
CA GLU A 85 -5.80 6.75 14.31
C GLU A 85 -6.90 7.70 13.89
N THR A 86 -6.57 8.98 13.77
CA THR A 86 -7.49 9.98 13.23
C THR A 86 -7.61 9.79 11.72
N SER A 87 -8.84 9.64 11.26
CA SER A 87 -9.15 9.61 9.83
C SER A 87 -9.91 10.85 9.39
N ALA A 88 -9.86 11.16 8.11
CA ALA A 88 -10.57 12.28 7.51
C ALA A 88 -11.44 11.83 6.34
N VAL A 89 -12.65 12.39 6.24
CA VAL A 89 -13.46 12.36 5.02
C VAL A 89 -13.25 13.66 4.28
N VAL A 90 -12.68 13.57 3.10
CA VAL A 90 -12.29 14.73 2.28
C VAL A 90 -13.30 14.92 1.16
N ARG A 91 -13.68 16.16 0.91
CA ARG A 91 -14.62 16.56 -0.13
C ARG A 91 -13.86 17.10 -1.35
N PHE A 92 -14.00 16.43 -2.47
CA PHE A 92 -13.44 16.85 -3.75
C PHE A 92 -14.58 17.45 -4.59
N LYS A 93 -14.52 18.75 -4.85
CA LYS A 93 -15.58 19.47 -5.54
C LYS A 93 -15.67 19.02 -6.99
N VAL A 94 -16.84 18.59 -7.43
CA VAL A 94 -17.10 18.22 -8.83
C VAL A 94 -16.99 19.44 -9.73
N LYS A 95 -16.20 19.35 -10.79
CA LYS A 95 -15.96 20.46 -11.71
C LYS A 95 -17.24 20.83 -12.47
N GLY A 96 -17.58 22.09 -12.43
CA GLY A 96 -18.77 22.60 -13.13
C GLY A 96 -20.10 22.34 -12.41
N ALA A 97 -20.08 21.81 -11.17
CA ALA A 97 -21.27 21.61 -10.37
C ALA A 97 -21.17 22.41 -9.06
N GLU A 98 -22.22 23.13 -8.71
CA GLU A 98 -22.28 23.87 -7.44
C GLU A 98 -22.57 22.92 -6.29
N ASN A 99 -21.92 23.14 -5.16
CA ASN A 99 -22.12 22.41 -3.89
C ASN A 99 -22.18 20.87 -4.05
N THR A 100 -21.40 20.35 -4.99
CA THR A 100 -21.38 18.92 -5.33
C THR A 100 -19.98 18.34 -5.17
N TYR A 101 -19.87 17.25 -4.41
CA TYR A 101 -18.59 16.69 -3.98
C TYR A 101 -18.53 15.19 -4.13
N LEU A 102 -17.36 14.69 -4.52
CA LEU A 102 -16.94 13.29 -4.31
C LEU A 102 -16.29 13.20 -2.94
N THR A 103 -16.62 12.20 -2.14
CA THR A 103 -16.09 12.05 -0.77
C THR A 103 -15.13 10.88 -0.70
N ALA A 104 -13.86 11.13 -0.37
CA ALA A 104 -12.87 10.09 -0.13
C ALA A 104 -12.46 10.06 1.34
N TRP A 105 -12.33 8.87 1.91
CA TRP A 105 -11.84 8.66 3.27
C TRP A 105 -10.35 8.35 3.26
N THR A 106 -9.61 8.89 4.22
CA THR A 106 -8.18 8.64 4.35
C THR A 106 -7.71 8.64 5.80
N THR A 107 -6.74 7.79 6.11
CA THR A 107 -5.93 7.81 7.34
C THR A 107 -4.59 8.50 7.12
N THR A 108 -4.25 8.86 5.87
CA THR A 108 -2.97 9.45 5.49
C THR A 108 -3.16 10.80 4.78
N PRO A 109 -3.68 11.84 5.46
CA PRO A 109 -4.02 13.11 4.82
C PRO A 109 -2.82 13.85 4.21
N TRP A 110 -1.61 13.52 4.61
CA TRP A 110 -0.37 14.07 4.03
C TRP A 110 -0.10 13.63 2.59
N THR A 111 -0.83 12.63 2.06
CA THR A 111 -0.74 12.22 0.66
C THR A 111 -1.65 13.03 -0.27
N LEU A 112 -2.61 13.78 0.27
CA LEU A 112 -3.56 14.59 -0.50
C LEU A 112 -2.92 15.61 -1.46
N PRO A 113 -1.80 16.30 -1.14
CA PRO A 113 -1.14 17.19 -2.10
C PRO A 113 -0.66 16.48 -3.37
N SER A 114 -0.44 15.18 -3.30
CA SER A 114 -0.03 14.35 -4.44
C SER A 114 -1.20 13.65 -5.14
N ASN A 115 -2.46 13.95 -4.78
CA ASN A 115 -3.62 13.34 -5.40
C ASN A 115 -3.64 13.60 -6.92
N VAL A 116 -3.83 12.53 -7.68
CA VAL A 116 -3.84 12.53 -9.15
C VAL A 116 -5.22 12.17 -9.70
N ALA A 117 -5.87 11.20 -9.07
CA ALA A 117 -7.18 10.69 -9.45
C ALA A 117 -7.94 10.21 -8.21
N LEU A 118 -9.24 10.03 -8.33
CA LEU A 118 -10.07 9.28 -7.40
C LEU A 118 -10.45 7.96 -8.04
N CYS A 119 -10.49 6.88 -7.24
CA CYS A 119 -10.82 5.55 -7.73
C CYS A 119 -12.10 5.03 -7.10
N VAL A 120 -12.95 4.41 -7.92
CA VAL A 120 -14.21 3.77 -7.52
C VAL A 120 -14.27 2.34 -8.05
N ASN A 121 -15.06 1.47 -7.40
CA ASN A 121 -15.32 0.14 -7.92
C ASN A 121 -16.42 0.23 -9.00
N PRO A 122 -16.18 -0.21 -10.25
CA PRO A 122 -17.15 -0.06 -11.34
C PRO A 122 -18.45 -0.83 -11.14
N ASP A 123 -18.39 -1.95 -10.40
CA ASP A 123 -19.50 -2.90 -10.25
C ASP A 123 -20.37 -2.65 -9.02
N ASP A 124 -19.89 -1.84 -8.06
CA ASP A 124 -20.60 -1.50 -6.84
C ASP A 124 -21.58 -0.33 -7.03
N ASP A 125 -22.55 -0.24 -6.11
CA ASP A 125 -23.60 0.79 -6.13
C ASP A 125 -23.13 2.05 -5.37
N TYR A 126 -23.11 3.18 -6.09
CA TYR A 126 -22.85 4.50 -5.56
C TYR A 126 -24.13 5.31 -5.53
N VAL A 127 -24.20 6.23 -4.59
CA VAL A 127 -25.36 7.13 -4.45
C VAL A 127 -24.94 8.58 -4.60
N LYS A 128 -25.84 9.35 -5.18
CA LYS A 128 -25.88 10.79 -5.09
C LYS A 128 -26.87 11.14 -4.00
N LEU A 129 -26.42 11.82 -2.96
CA LEU A 129 -27.23 12.18 -1.82
C LEU A 129 -27.10 13.68 -1.51
N THR A 130 -28.12 14.25 -0.87
CA THR A 130 -28.10 15.62 -0.35
C THR A 130 -28.09 15.60 1.17
N PHE A 131 -27.28 16.46 1.76
CA PHE A 131 -27.16 16.64 3.18
C PHE A 131 -26.72 18.07 3.50
N GLU A 132 -27.43 18.77 4.38
CA GLU A 132 -27.15 20.16 4.81
C GLU A 132 -26.96 21.15 3.62
N GLY A 133 -27.68 20.95 2.52
CA GLY A 133 -27.62 21.83 1.33
C GLY A 133 -26.52 21.48 0.32
N ASP A 134 -25.63 20.57 0.64
CA ASP A 134 -24.60 20.04 -0.27
C ASP A 134 -25.01 18.70 -0.87
N THR A 135 -24.45 18.37 -2.02
CA THR A 135 -24.62 17.10 -2.71
C THR A 135 -23.34 16.28 -2.65
N TYR A 136 -23.46 14.99 -2.37
CA TYR A 136 -22.31 14.11 -2.21
C TYR A 136 -22.46 12.83 -3.05
N TYR A 137 -21.33 12.36 -3.59
CA TYR A 137 -21.20 11.04 -4.19
C TYR A 137 -20.38 10.14 -3.26
N MET A 138 -20.88 8.95 -2.94
CA MET A 138 -20.21 7.92 -2.16
C MET A 138 -20.83 6.56 -2.38
N ALA A 139 -20.20 5.49 -1.89
CA ALA A 139 -20.80 4.15 -1.96
C ALA A 139 -22.08 4.06 -1.12
N GLY A 140 -23.14 3.50 -1.71
CA GLY A 140 -24.43 3.38 -1.04
C GLY A 140 -24.39 2.55 0.24
N ALA A 141 -23.60 1.47 0.25
CA ALA A 141 -23.43 0.61 1.41
C ALA A 141 -22.80 1.31 2.63
N LEU A 142 -22.07 2.43 2.42
CA LEU A 142 -21.31 3.13 3.46
C LEU A 142 -21.99 4.41 3.97
N VAL A 143 -23.17 4.76 3.45
CA VAL A 143 -23.91 5.96 3.86
C VAL A 143 -24.21 5.94 5.36
N GLU A 144 -24.69 4.81 5.89
CA GLU A 144 -25.03 4.72 7.31
C GLU A 144 -23.79 4.81 8.23
N SER A 145 -22.63 4.33 7.79
CA SER A 145 -21.38 4.43 8.55
C SER A 145 -20.89 5.87 8.70
N ILE A 146 -21.14 6.71 7.71
CA ILE A 146 -20.71 8.13 7.70
C ILE A 146 -21.76 9.05 8.32
N PHE A 147 -23.04 8.82 8.04
CA PHE A 147 -24.13 9.72 8.43
C PHE A 147 -25.04 9.17 9.54
N GLY A 148 -24.89 7.88 9.91
CA GLY A 148 -25.79 7.24 10.87
C GLY A 148 -25.90 7.90 12.24
N GLY A 149 -24.83 8.56 12.70
CA GLY A 149 -24.79 9.32 13.94
C GLY A 149 -25.28 10.77 13.87
N LYS A 150 -25.69 11.24 12.69
CA LYS A 150 -26.18 12.60 12.50
C LYS A 150 -27.67 12.72 12.85
N GLU A 151 -28.10 13.86 13.39
CA GLU A 151 -29.51 14.15 13.70
C GLU A 151 -30.34 14.24 12.40
N GLU A 152 -29.84 14.98 11.40
CA GLU A 152 -30.41 15.03 10.08
C GLU A 152 -29.90 13.86 9.24
N LYS A 153 -30.79 13.19 8.53
CA LYS A 153 -30.44 12.06 7.66
C LYS A 153 -30.26 12.56 6.21
N PRO A 154 -29.28 12.01 5.49
CA PRO A 154 -29.11 12.35 4.09
C PRO A 154 -30.26 11.83 3.25
N VAL A 155 -30.60 12.55 2.20
CA VAL A 155 -31.61 12.13 1.21
C VAL A 155 -30.91 11.59 -0.02
N ILE A 156 -31.12 10.31 -0.31
CA ILE A 156 -30.58 9.70 -1.54
C ILE A 156 -31.43 10.19 -2.71
N VAL A 157 -30.79 10.85 -3.67
CA VAL A 157 -31.40 11.42 -4.87
C VAL A 157 -31.34 10.44 -6.04
N GLU A 158 -30.24 9.72 -6.15
CA GLU A 158 -29.96 8.83 -7.27
C GLU A 158 -29.03 7.69 -6.84
N THR A 159 -29.20 6.51 -7.44
CA THR A 159 -28.31 5.37 -7.29
C THR A 159 -27.77 4.96 -8.66
N MET A 160 -26.46 4.69 -8.74
CA MET A 160 -25.79 4.37 -9.99
C MET A 160 -24.63 3.38 -9.74
N LYS A 161 -24.17 2.72 -10.79
CA LYS A 161 -22.93 1.94 -10.72
C LYS A 161 -21.71 2.86 -10.71
N GLY A 162 -20.62 2.42 -10.07
CA GLY A 162 -19.38 3.19 -10.04
C GLY A 162 -18.84 3.51 -11.43
N SER A 163 -19.08 2.64 -12.42
CA SER A 163 -18.76 2.90 -13.82
C SER A 163 -19.40 4.18 -14.39
N ALA A 164 -20.53 4.63 -13.84
CA ALA A 164 -21.18 5.88 -14.27
C ALA A 164 -20.43 7.13 -13.78
N LEU A 165 -19.53 6.98 -12.78
CA LEU A 165 -18.69 8.07 -12.27
C LEU A 165 -17.35 8.16 -13.02
N GLU A 166 -17.03 7.21 -13.89
CA GLU A 166 -15.78 7.20 -14.63
C GLU A 166 -15.59 8.48 -15.45
N TYR A 167 -14.38 9.04 -15.38
CA TYR A 167 -13.98 10.32 -15.99
C TYR A 167 -14.68 11.58 -15.45
N MET A 168 -15.48 11.48 -14.39
CA MET A 168 -16.00 12.69 -13.71
C MET A 168 -14.84 13.52 -13.22
N GLU A 169 -14.77 14.79 -13.64
CA GLU A 169 -13.71 15.70 -13.27
C GLU A 169 -14.02 16.40 -11.94
N TYR A 170 -12.98 16.63 -11.13
CA TYR A 170 -13.08 17.40 -9.89
C TYR A 170 -11.98 18.46 -9.78
N GLU A 171 -12.21 19.46 -8.92
CA GLU A 171 -11.26 20.52 -8.66
C GLU A 171 -10.15 20.00 -7.71
N PRO A 172 -8.87 20.37 -7.93
CA PRO A 172 -7.79 20.00 -7.02
C PRO A 172 -7.99 20.62 -5.63
N LEU A 173 -7.57 19.90 -4.58
CA LEU A 173 -7.58 20.44 -3.21
C LEU A 173 -6.49 21.50 -2.98
N TYR A 174 -5.42 21.42 -3.75
CA TYR A 174 -4.25 22.29 -3.64
C TYR A 174 -3.87 22.79 -5.03
N ASP A 175 -3.45 24.03 -5.10
CA ASP A 175 -2.95 24.63 -6.33
C ASP A 175 -1.51 24.15 -6.57
N VAL A 176 -1.39 23.05 -7.32
CA VAL A 176 -0.11 22.43 -7.66
C VAL A 176 0.02 22.43 -9.18
N GLU A 177 1.01 23.14 -9.68
CA GLU A 177 1.36 23.09 -11.10
C GLU A 177 1.77 21.67 -11.51
N ARG A 178 1.15 21.17 -12.57
CA ARG A 178 1.44 19.85 -13.14
C ARG A 178 1.51 19.95 -14.65
N GLU A 179 2.58 19.44 -15.20
CA GLU A 179 2.77 19.37 -16.65
C GLU A 179 2.45 17.97 -17.16
N GLY A 180 1.92 17.88 -18.37
CA GLY A 180 1.78 16.63 -19.11
C GLY A 180 0.37 16.05 -19.09
N ALA A 181 0.16 14.92 -18.42
CA ALA A 181 -1.08 14.15 -18.49
C ALA A 181 -2.29 14.84 -17.82
N LYS A 182 -3.50 14.37 -18.16
CA LYS A 182 -4.74 14.79 -17.51
C LYS A 182 -4.76 14.31 -16.06
N PHE A 183 -5.18 15.17 -15.14
CA PHE A 183 -5.29 14.92 -13.71
C PHE A 183 -6.68 15.22 -13.20
N HIS A 184 -7.00 14.81 -11.97
CA HIS A 184 -8.20 15.15 -11.20
C HIS A 184 -9.51 14.70 -11.87
N TYR A 185 -9.58 13.39 -12.15
CA TYR A 185 -10.78 12.71 -12.61
C TYR A 185 -10.93 11.35 -11.93
N VAL A 186 -12.13 10.78 -12.01
CA VAL A 186 -12.43 9.46 -11.45
C VAL A 186 -11.96 8.37 -12.41
N VAL A 187 -11.34 7.33 -11.86
CA VAL A 187 -10.98 6.08 -12.55
C VAL A 187 -11.69 4.90 -11.89
N CYS A 188 -11.79 3.80 -12.58
CA CYS A 188 -12.44 2.57 -12.09
C CYS A 188 -11.40 1.46 -11.85
N ASP A 189 -11.47 0.79 -10.69
CA ASP A 189 -10.71 -0.43 -10.42
C ASP A 189 -11.40 -1.27 -9.36
N SER A 190 -11.33 -2.59 -9.51
CA SER A 190 -11.97 -3.58 -8.63
C SER A 190 -11.33 -3.72 -7.25
N TYR A 191 -10.15 -3.12 -6.99
CA TYR A 191 -9.52 -3.18 -5.67
C TYR A 191 -10.23 -2.33 -4.61
N VAL A 192 -11.08 -1.38 -5.02
CA VAL A 192 -11.85 -0.54 -4.08
C VAL A 192 -12.92 -1.39 -3.41
N THR A 193 -12.88 -1.43 -2.07
CA THR A 193 -13.79 -2.26 -1.26
C THR A 193 -14.89 -1.43 -0.61
N MET A 194 -16.00 -2.11 -0.25
CA MET A 194 -17.14 -1.52 0.46
C MET A 194 -17.12 -1.84 1.96
N SER A 195 -15.96 -2.23 2.51
CA SER A 195 -15.83 -2.61 3.92
C SER A 195 -15.74 -1.41 4.85
N ASP A 196 -15.13 -0.33 4.40
CA ASP A 196 -14.88 0.86 5.20
C ASP A 196 -14.75 2.13 4.35
N GLY A 197 -14.69 3.29 5.01
CA GLY A 197 -14.53 4.59 4.38
C GLY A 197 -15.77 5.08 3.65
N THR A 198 -15.60 5.55 2.43
CA THR A 198 -16.67 6.12 1.58
C THR A 198 -16.86 5.36 0.27
N GLY A 199 -16.04 4.32 0.02
CA GLY A 199 -16.00 3.61 -1.26
C GLY A 199 -15.32 4.39 -2.39
N ILE A 200 -14.69 5.52 -2.08
CA ILE A 200 -13.87 6.30 -3.01
C ILE A 200 -12.48 6.45 -2.41
N VAL A 201 -11.48 6.05 -3.17
CA VAL A 201 -10.06 6.09 -2.79
C VAL A 201 -9.36 7.22 -3.55
N HIS A 202 -8.45 7.92 -2.87
CA HIS A 202 -7.64 8.98 -3.48
C HIS A 202 -6.21 8.56 -3.75
#